data_1d002814e775d114a2d2f106e9cde372
#
_entry.id   1d002814e775d114a2d2f106e9cde372
#
_cell.length_a   1.000
_cell.length_b   1.000
_cell.length_c   1.000
_cell.angle_alpha   90.00
_cell.angle_beta   90.00
_cell.angle_gamma   90.00
#
_symmetry.space_group_name_H-M   'P 1'
#
loop_
_entity.id
_entity.type
_entity.pdbx_description
1 polymer ?
#
loop_
_entity_poly.entity_id
_entity_poly.type
_entity_poly.pdbx_seq_one_letter_code
_entity_poly.pdbx_strand_id
1 'polypeptide(L)'
;SLVNVLDSKVFETTHATSLADGLNFQPGVRVENNCQNCGFQQVRINGLEGPYTQILVDSRPIFSALTGVYGLEQIPANMIERVEVMRGGGSALFGSSAIAGTINIITKEPMRNSAQIAHSLTMIGGSRPDNNTTVNASLVTDDHKAGIYLFGQGRHRASYDHDGDGYSELGKLEAKTLGFRSYLKTSNYSKLTFEYHNISEFRRGGNLLDLPPHETDITEQTDHQINGGGLKFDLFSRDYHHRLNVYTSAQHTKRQSYYGAGKDPNAYGNTTDMTFI
;
A
#
# COMPACT_ATOMS: atom_id res chain seq x y z
N SER A 1 -20.79 -7.53 -14.04
CA SER A 1 -19.42 -7.60 -13.54
C SER A 1 -19.45 -8.08 -12.11
N LEU A 2 -18.67 -9.10 -11.81
CA LEU A 2 -18.56 -9.60 -10.45
C LEU A 2 -17.51 -8.76 -9.72
N VAL A 3 -17.99 -7.85 -8.89
CA VAL A 3 -17.15 -7.13 -7.92
C VAL A 3 -17.17 -7.96 -6.64
N ASN A 4 -16.00 -8.42 -6.22
CA ASN A 4 -15.82 -9.06 -4.93
C ASN A 4 -15.33 -8.03 -3.93
N VAL A 5 -15.79 -8.12 -2.68
CA VAL A 5 -15.43 -7.16 -1.61
C VAL A 5 -14.75 -7.92 -0.50
N LEU A 6 -13.54 -7.47 -0.11
CA LEU A 6 -12.90 -7.82 1.16
C LEU A 6 -13.12 -6.65 2.12
N ASP A 7 -13.80 -6.88 3.21
CA ASP A 7 -13.99 -5.88 4.26
C ASP A 7 -12.82 -5.84 5.27
N SER A 8 -12.77 -4.81 6.10
CA SER A 8 -11.72 -4.65 7.11
C SER A 8 -11.65 -5.83 8.09
N LYS A 9 -12.76 -6.53 8.31
CA LYS A 9 -12.81 -7.69 9.21
C LYS A 9 -11.96 -8.87 8.71
N VAL A 10 -11.83 -9.04 7.39
CA VAL A 10 -10.93 -10.06 6.82
C VAL A 10 -9.49 -9.74 7.24
N PHE A 11 -9.05 -8.49 7.08
CA PHE A 11 -7.71 -8.06 7.48
C PHE A 11 -7.45 -8.23 8.98
N GLU A 12 -8.44 -7.91 9.82
CA GLU A 12 -8.35 -8.06 11.26
C GLU A 12 -8.28 -9.54 11.67
N THR A 13 -9.15 -10.40 11.10
CA THR A 13 -9.24 -11.82 11.46
C THR A 13 -8.02 -12.61 11.00
N THR A 14 -7.45 -12.24 9.86
CA THR A 14 -6.27 -12.91 9.30
C THR A 14 -4.95 -12.31 9.79
N HIS A 15 -5.01 -11.27 10.62
CA HIS A 15 -3.84 -10.50 11.07
C HIS A 15 -3.00 -9.96 9.91
N ALA A 16 -3.65 -9.65 8.79
CA ALA A 16 -2.98 -9.05 7.63
C ALA A 16 -2.39 -7.69 8.00
N THR A 17 -1.14 -7.47 7.63
CA THR A 17 -0.39 -6.24 7.94
C THR A 17 -0.40 -5.25 6.77
N SER A 18 -0.65 -5.75 5.57
CA SER A 18 -0.67 -5.00 4.33
C SER A 18 -1.81 -5.40 3.41
N LEU A 19 -2.02 -4.62 2.35
CA LEU A 19 -2.95 -4.98 1.28
C LEU A 19 -2.61 -6.34 0.67
N ALA A 20 -1.34 -6.60 0.42
CA ALA A 20 -0.87 -7.85 -0.18
C ALA A 20 -1.30 -9.07 0.65
N ASP A 21 -1.14 -9.00 1.98
CA ASP A 21 -1.54 -10.10 2.87
C ASP A 21 -3.04 -10.37 2.77
N GLY A 22 -3.87 -9.33 2.76
CA GLY A 22 -5.32 -9.46 2.67
C GLY A 22 -5.80 -10.03 1.33
N LEU A 23 -5.16 -9.66 0.22
CA LEU A 23 -5.51 -10.11 -1.12
C LEU A 23 -5.33 -11.62 -1.32
N ASN A 24 -4.47 -12.28 -0.54
CA ASN A 24 -4.32 -13.74 -0.57
C ASN A 24 -5.61 -14.50 -0.19
N PHE A 25 -6.53 -13.84 0.50
CA PHE A 25 -7.83 -14.42 0.87
C PHE A 25 -8.92 -14.15 -0.17
N GLN A 26 -8.59 -13.50 -1.29
CA GLN A 26 -9.55 -13.18 -2.34
C GLN A 26 -9.54 -14.25 -3.44
N PRO A 27 -10.62 -15.01 -3.66
CA PRO A 27 -10.71 -16.01 -4.73
C PRO A 27 -10.44 -15.39 -6.11
N GLY A 28 -9.57 -16.04 -6.91
CA GLY A 28 -9.19 -15.59 -8.25
C GLY A 28 -8.15 -14.47 -8.29
N VAL A 29 -7.63 -14.11 -7.12
CA VAL A 29 -6.46 -13.24 -6.95
C VAL A 29 -5.34 -14.07 -6.33
N ARG A 30 -4.13 -13.90 -6.83
CA ARG A 30 -2.92 -14.51 -6.29
C ARG A 30 -1.87 -13.44 -6.10
N VAL A 31 -1.30 -13.37 -4.92
CA VAL A 31 -0.11 -12.57 -4.63
C VAL A 31 1.10 -13.49 -4.72
N GLU A 32 2.01 -13.17 -5.62
CA GLU A 32 3.24 -13.93 -5.84
C GLU A 32 4.45 -13.11 -5.44
N ASN A 33 5.43 -13.77 -4.84
CA ASN A 33 6.74 -13.22 -4.57
C ASN A 33 7.65 -13.55 -5.77
N ASN A 34 7.89 -12.57 -6.65
CA ASN A 34 8.62 -12.80 -7.89
C ASN A 34 10.13 -12.63 -7.76
N CYS A 35 10.59 -12.13 -6.62
CA CYS A 35 12.00 -11.93 -6.36
C CYS A 35 12.27 -12.24 -4.88
N GLN A 36 13.10 -13.25 -4.64
CA GLN A 36 13.45 -13.66 -3.27
C GLN A 36 14.25 -12.56 -2.56
N ASN A 37 15.24 -11.99 -3.21
CA ASN A 37 16.13 -11.02 -2.59
C ASN A 37 15.47 -9.66 -2.36
N CYS A 38 14.62 -9.18 -3.29
CA CYS A 38 13.96 -7.88 -3.17
C CYS A 38 12.60 -7.94 -2.45
N GLY A 39 12.03 -9.15 -2.29
CA GLY A 39 10.70 -9.32 -1.70
C GLY A 39 9.59 -8.68 -2.52
N PHE A 40 9.74 -8.61 -3.84
CA PHE A 40 8.78 -8.01 -4.73
C PHE A 40 7.51 -8.85 -4.82
N GLN A 41 6.38 -8.26 -4.44
CA GLN A 41 5.08 -8.90 -4.54
C GLN A 41 4.27 -8.36 -5.70
N GLN A 42 3.77 -9.28 -6.51
CA GLN A 42 2.94 -9.01 -7.67
C GLN A 42 1.57 -9.67 -7.52
N VAL A 43 0.52 -8.92 -7.88
CA VAL A 43 -0.83 -9.47 -7.95
C VAL A 43 -1.09 -10.05 -9.32
N ARG A 44 -1.63 -11.26 -9.38
CA ARG A 44 -2.22 -11.85 -10.57
C ARG A 44 -3.72 -11.97 -10.40
N ILE A 45 -4.46 -11.49 -11.40
CA ILE A 45 -5.91 -11.68 -11.50
C ILE A 45 -6.18 -12.61 -12.68
N ASN A 46 -6.84 -13.75 -12.43
CA ASN A 46 -7.13 -14.76 -13.46
C ASN A 46 -5.88 -15.21 -14.24
N GLY A 47 -4.70 -15.22 -13.59
CA GLY A 47 -3.43 -15.62 -14.19
C GLY A 47 -2.69 -14.52 -14.96
N LEU A 48 -3.30 -13.34 -15.16
CA LEU A 48 -2.63 -12.19 -15.79
C LEU A 48 -1.77 -11.44 -14.78
N GLU A 49 -0.62 -10.97 -15.23
CA GLU A 49 0.41 -10.32 -14.40
C GLU A 49 0.02 -8.93 -13.91
N GLY A 50 0.73 -8.44 -12.89
CA GLY A 50 0.50 -7.16 -12.22
C GLY A 50 0.35 -5.95 -13.13
N PRO A 51 1.16 -5.76 -14.18
CA PRO A 51 1.03 -4.63 -15.12
C PRO A 51 -0.34 -4.53 -15.80
N TYR A 52 -1.10 -5.62 -15.83
CA TYR A 52 -2.45 -5.67 -16.38
C TYR A 52 -3.56 -5.45 -15.34
N THR A 53 -3.18 -5.16 -14.10
CA THR A 53 -4.09 -4.89 -13.00
C THR A 53 -3.99 -3.43 -12.59
N GLN A 54 -5.10 -2.69 -12.67
CA GLN A 54 -5.16 -1.31 -12.20
C GLN A 54 -5.44 -1.27 -10.71
N ILE A 55 -4.57 -0.63 -9.94
CA ILE A 55 -4.77 -0.37 -8.52
C ILE A 55 -5.22 1.07 -8.33
N LEU A 56 -6.29 1.24 -7.55
CA LEU A 56 -6.91 2.51 -7.23
C LEU A 56 -6.98 2.69 -5.71
N VAL A 57 -6.89 3.91 -5.24
CA VAL A 57 -7.28 4.30 -3.88
C VAL A 57 -8.41 5.31 -3.99
N ASP A 58 -9.55 4.99 -3.36
CA ASP A 58 -10.78 5.78 -3.45
C ASP A 58 -11.18 6.11 -4.89
N SER A 59 -11.10 5.11 -5.78
CA SER A 59 -11.39 5.19 -7.21
C SER A 59 -10.43 6.08 -8.02
N ARG A 60 -9.26 6.39 -7.51
CA ARG A 60 -8.23 7.20 -8.18
C ARG A 60 -6.96 6.39 -8.40
N PRO A 61 -6.40 6.39 -9.60
CA PRO A 61 -5.09 5.79 -9.85
C PRO A 61 -4.02 6.67 -9.19
N ILE A 62 -3.48 6.22 -8.07
CA ILE A 62 -2.42 6.95 -7.34
C ILE A 62 -1.06 6.26 -7.43
N PHE A 63 -1.00 5.14 -8.13
CA PHE A 63 0.24 4.41 -8.31
C PHE A 63 0.92 4.82 -9.61
N SER A 64 2.10 5.38 -9.49
CA SER A 64 3.04 5.49 -10.61
C SER A 64 3.59 4.11 -10.97
N ALA A 65 4.20 4.00 -12.14
CA ALA A 65 4.92 2.79 -12.55
C ALA A 65 5.96 2.35 -11.51
N LEU A 66 6.53 3.31 -10.76
CA LEU A 66 7.53 3.07 -9.73
C LEU A 66 6.93 2.42 -8.48
N THR A 67 5.75 2.85 -8.05
CA THR A 67 5.03 2.31 -6.89
C THR A 67 4.19 1.09 -7.24
N GLY A 68 3.82 0.90 -8.50
CA GLY A 68 3.10 -0.28 -8.97
C GLY A 68 3.84 -1.59 -8.77
N VAL A 69 5.17 -1.52 -8.67
CA VAL A 69 6.02 -2.69 -8.45
C VAL A 69 6.05 -3.11 -6.97
N TYR A 70 6.12 -2.17 -6.02
CA TYR A 70 6.25 -2.47 -4.58
C TYR A 70 5.04 -2.05 -3.75
N GLY A 71 4.06 -1.38 -4.35
CA GLY A 71 2.99 -0.65 -3.65
C GLY A 71 2.05 -1.50 -2.80
N LEU A 72 1.90 -2.78 -3.10
CA LEU A 72 0.92 -3.63 -2.40
C LEU A 72 1.27 -3.88 -0.93
N GLU A 73 2.56 -4.05 -0.62
CA GLU A 73 3.01 -4.23 0.76
C GLU A 73 3.13 -2.90 1.51
N GLN A 74 3.23 -1.78 0.77
CA GLN A 74 3.38 -0.45 1.34
C GLN A 74 2.05 0.13 1.85
N ILE A 75 0.92 -0.44 1.42
CA ILE A 75 -0.41 -0.01 1.87
C ILE A 75 -0.75 -0.75 3.16
N PRO A 76 -0.76 -0.06 4.30
CA PRO A 76 -1.01 -0.70 5.58
C PRO A 76 -2.50 -1.08 5.72
N ALA A 77 -2.75 -2.28 6.26
CA ALA A 77 -4.10 -2.81 6.43
C ALA A 77 -5.00 -1.91 7.28
N ASN A 78 -4.43 -1.18 8.25
CA ASN A 78 -5.20 -0.33 9.16
C ASN A 78 -5.82 0.92 8.51
N MET A 79 -5.36 1.34 7.32
CA MET A 79 -6.03 2.41 6.56
C MET A 79 -7.19 1.91 5.69
N ILE A 80 -7.33 0.59 5.52
CA ILE A 80 -8.28 -0.03 4.59
C ILE A 80 -9.63 -0.24 5.27
N GLU A 81 -10.71 0.31 4.70
CA GLU A 81 -12.08 0.00 5.07
C GLU A 81 -12.54 -1.28 4.36
N ARG A 82 -12.31 -1.35 3.04
CA ARG A 82 -12.56 -2.51 2.22
C ARG A 82 -11.76 -2.44 0.93
N VAL A 83 -11.62 -3.58 0.28
CA VAL A 83 -11.03 -3.71 -1.05
C VAL A 83 -12.08 -4.26 -2.01
N GLU A 84 -12.29 -3.58 -3.10
CA GLU A 84 -13.21 -3.96 -4.17
C GLU A 84 -12.40 -4.52 -5.34
N VAL A 85 -12.54 -5.79 -5.63
CA VAL A 85 -11.85 -6.46 -6.73
C VAL A 85 -12.83 -6.70 -7.86
N MET A 86 -12.65 -5.99 -8.96
CA MET A 86 -13.39 -6.19 -10.20
C MET A 86 -12.53 -7.00 -11.16
N ARG A 87 -13.00 -8.15 -11.58
CA ARG A 87 -12.31 -9.02 -12.53
C ARG A 87 -12.81 -8.76 -13.94
N GLY A 88 -11.89 -8.85 -14.91
CA GLY A 88 -12.18 -8.59 -16.32
C GLY A 88 -11.94 -7.15 -16.73
N GLY A 89 -12.06 -6.86 -18.00
CA GLY A 89 -11.67 -5.58 -18.59
C GLY A 89 -12.43 -4.40 -18.00
N GLY A 90 -11.68 -3.48 -17.41
CA GLY A 90 -12.16 -2.21 -16.86
C GLY A 90 -11.51 -0.99 -17.52
N SER A 91 -10.72 -1.20 -18.59
CA SER A 91 -9.89 -0.17 -19.19
C SER A 91 -10.66 1.07 -19.70
N ALA A 92 -11.91 0.90 -20.09
CA ALA A 92 -12.76 2.02 -20.48
C ALA A 92 -13.08 3.00 -19.34
N LEU A 93 -13.06 2.51 -18.09
CA LEU A 93 -13.37 3.30 -16.90
C LEU A 93 -12.12 3.70 -16.10
N PHE A 94 -11.10 2.83 -16.07
CA PHE A 94 -9.99 2.93 -15.14
C PHE A 94 -8.62 3.02 -15.80
N GLY A 95 -8.55 3.07 -17.14
CA GLY A 95 -7.31 3.22 -17.89
C GLY A 95 -6.75 1.93 -18.46
N SER A 96 -5.70 2.06 -19.26
CA SER A 96 -5.12 0.99 -20.09
C SER A 96 -4.57 -0.20 -19.28
N SER A 97 -4.21 -0.01 -18.03
CA SER A 97 -3.72 -1.09 -17.16
C SER A 97 -4.81 -2.01 -16.61
N ALA A 98 -6.10 -1.65 -16.73
CA ALA A 98 -7.22 -2.44 -16.22
C ALA A 98 -7.69 -3.52 -17.20
N ILE A 99 -6.76 -4.36 -17.68
CA ILE A 99 -7.04 -5.47 -18.61
C ILE A 99 -7.47 -6.72 -17.86
N ALA A 100 -6.71 -7.11 -16.86
CA ALA A 100 -7.00 -8.26 -15.99
C ALA A 100 -8.12 -7.95 -15.00
N GLY A 101 -8.13 -6.72 -14.51
CA GLY A 101 -9.11 -6.23 -13.54
C GLY A 101 -8.63 -4.96 -12.83
N THR A 102 -9.42 -4.60 -11.82
CA THR A 102 -9.17 -3.42 -10.99
C THR A 102 -9.25 -3.82 -9.52
N ILE A 103 -8.30 -3.33 -8.73
CA ILE A 103 -8.30 -3.42 -7.27
C ILE A 103 -8.50 -2.01 -6.74
N ASN A 104 -9.66 -1.73 -6.18
CA ASN A 104 -9.99 -0.43 -5.62
C ASN A 104 -9.98 -0.49 -4.09
N ILE A 105 -9.07 0.24 -3.49
CA ILE A 105 -8.90 0.31 -2.04
C ILE A 105 -9.75 1.48 -1.55
N ILE A 106 -10.73 1.18 -0.72
CA ILE A 106 -11.53 2.21 -0.05
C ILE A 106 -10.93 2.44 1.34
N THR A 107 -10.52 3.67 1.59
CA THR A 107 -9.88 4.04 2.85
C THR A 107 -10.90 4.34 3.94
N LYS A 108 -10.52 4.09 5.21
CA LYS A 108 -11.38 4.37 6.37
C LYS A 108 -11.72 5.84 6.46
N GLU A 109 -13.00 6.13 6.73
CA GLU A 109 -13.48 7.46 7.08
C GLU A 109 -13.76 7.56 8.58
N PRO A 110 -13.55 8.72 9.20
CA PRO A 110 -13.90 8.92 10.60
C PRO A 110 -15.43 8.93 10.76
N MET A 111 -15.97 7.93 11.45
CA MET A 111 -17.42 7.78 11.68
C MET A 111 -17.82 7.98 13.14
N ARG A 112 -16.88 7.73 14.08
CA ARG A 112 -17.07 7.85 15.53
C ARG A 112 -15.73 8.08 16.20
N ASN A 113 -15.75 8.61 17.41
CA ASN A 113 -14.54 8.74 18.22
C ASN A 113 -14.04 7.36 18.62
N SER A 114 -12.80 7.07 18.29
CA SER A 114 -12.14 5.80 18.60
C SER A 114 -10.63 5.93 18.54
N ALA A 115 -9.93 5.08 19.27
CA ALA A 115 -8.49 4.91 19.15
C ALA A 115 -8.17 3.43 19.32
N GLN A 116 -7.17 2.97 18.56
CA GLN A 116 -6.71 1.59 18.58
C GLN A 116 -5.19 1.57 18.44
N ILE A 117 -4.55 0.73 19.21
CA ILE A 117 -3.17 0.31 19.01
C ILE A 117 -3.15 -1.21 18.91
N ALA A 118 -2.39 -1.74 17.98
CA ALA A 118 -2.18 -3.17 17.84
C ALA A 118 -0.69 -3.44 17.58
N HIS A 119 -0.22 -4.55 18.12
CA HIS A 119 1.13 -5.04 17.91
C HIS A 119 1.08 -6.52 17.53
N SER A 120 1.80 -6.89 16.49
CA SER A 120 1.96 -8.25 16.03
C SER A 120 3.44 -8.61 16.02
N LEU A 121 3.77 -9.75 16.60
CA LEU A 121 5.10 -10.36 16.54
C LEU A 121 4.97 -11.72 15.85
N THR A 122 5.59 -11.85 14.69
CA THR A 122 5.68 -13.11 13.96
C THR A 122 7.11 -13.63 14.00
N MET A 123 7.30 -14.90 14.35
CA MET A 123 8.61 -15.53 14.36
C MET A 123 8.78 -16.37 13.09
N ILE A 124 9.55 -15.86 12.13
CA ILE A 124 9.84 -16.52 10.86
C ILE A 124 10.86 -17.62 11.11
N GLY A 125 10.56 -18.85 10.67
CA GLY A 125 11.40 -20.02 10.91
C GLY A 125 11.66 -20.29 12.41
N GLY A 126 10.82 -19.75 13.30
CA GLY A 126 10.98 -19.89 14.75
C GLY A 126 12.09 -19.03 15.38
N SER A 127 12.84 -18.25 14.59
CA SER A 127 14.04 -17.54 15.07
C SER A 127 14.13 -16.05 14.69
N ARG A 128 13.52 -15.63 13.58
CA ARG A 128 13.66 -14.26 13.06
C ARG A 128 12.38 -13.47 13.29
N PRO A 129 12.44 -12.34 14.01
CA PRO A 129 11.25 -11.55 14.33
C PRO A 129 10.81 -10.69 13.14
N ASP A 130 9.48 -10.61 12.96
CA ASP A 130 8.78 -9.59 12.19
C ASP A 130 7.82 -8.86 13.14
N ASN A 131 8.19 -7.66 13.53
CA ASN A 131 7.42 -6.81 14.43
C ASN A 131 6.60 -5.82 13.61
N ASN A 132 5.31 -5.74 13.88
CA ASN A 132 4.43 -4.77 13.26
C ASN A 132 3.56 -4.08 14.31
N THR A 133 3.70 -2.76 14.43
CA THR A 133 2.88 -1.94 15.33
C THR A 133 2.03 -1.00 14.50
N THR A 134 0.74 -0.98 14.77
CA THR A 134 -0.21 -0.08 14.12
C THR A 134 -0.92 0.78 15.15
N VAL A 135 -1.17 2.03 14.80
CA VAL A 135 -1.98 2.96 15.59
C VAL A 135 -3.00 3.63 14.68
N ASN A 136 -4.21 3.80 15.17
CA ASN A 136 -5.25 4.56 14.49
C ASN A 136 -6.11 5.32 15.51
N ALA A 137 -6.57 6.48 15.11
CA ALA A 137 -7.50 7.28 15.89
C ALA A 137 -8.50 7.96 14.97
N SER A 138 -9.72 8.07 15.44
CA SER A 138 -10.80 8.74 14.74
C SER A 138 -11.45 9.73 15.70
N LEU A 139 -11.55 10.98 15.28
CA LEU A 139 -12.23 12.04 16.00
C LEU A 139 -13.31 12.63 15.09
N VAL A 140 -14.50 12.78 15.63
CA VAL A 140 -15.67 13.30 14.90
C VAL A 140 -16.38 14.30 15.80
N THR A 141 -16.79 15.42 15.24
CA THR A 141 -17.61 16.42 15.94
C THR A 141 -18.99 15.85 16.26
N ASP A 142 -19.63 16.30 17.36
CA ASP A 142 -20.93 15.80 17.80
C ASP A 142 -22.04 15.99 16.75
N ASP A 143 -21.93 17.03 15.90
CA ASP A 143 -22.85 17.30 14.82
C ASP A 143 -22.49 16.54 13.51
N HIS A 144 -21.46 15.70 13.56
CA HIS A 144 -20.93 14.94 12.41
C HIS A 144 -20.62 15.79 11.16
N LYS A 145 -20.28 17.07 11.36
CA LYS A 145 -19.90 17.95 10.25
C LYS A 145 -18.43 17.90 9.93
N ALA A 146 -17.58 17.54 10.88
CA ALA A 146 -16.16 17.38 10.65
C ALA A 146 -15.65 16.11 11.32
N GLY A 147 -14.62 15.54 10.75
CA GLY A 147 -13.94 14.39 11.32
C GLY A 147 -12.54 14.21 10.75
N ILE A 148 -11.69 13.56 11.52
CA ILE A 148 -10.33 13.18 11.12
C ILE A 148 -10.06 11.75 11.55
N TYR A 149 -9.53 10.96 10.63
CA TYR A 149 -8.96 9.63 10.85
C TYR A 149 -7.46 9.70 10.69
N LEU A 150 -6.74 9.29 11.73
CA LEU A 150 -5.28 9.20 11.76
C LEU A 150 -4.89 7.74 11.74
N PHE A 151 -3.84 7.40 11.00
CA PHE A 151 -3.28 6.05 11.00
C PHE A 151 -1.76 6.11 10.94
N GLY A 152 -1.13 5.14 11.57
CA GLY A 152 0.31 4.94 11.54
C GLY A 152 0.66 3.47 11.62
N GLN A 153 1.81 3.10 11.04
CA GLN A 153 2.38 1.76 11.10
C GLN A 153 3.89 1.86 11.18
N GLY A 154 4.47 1.02 12.04
CA GLY A 154 5.90 0.74 12.06
C GLY A 154 6.13 -0.75 11.96
N ARG A 155 6.84 -1.22 10.93
CA ARG A 155 7.18 -2.64 10.72
C ARG A 155 8.69 -2.81 10.64
N HIS A 156 9.19 -3.82 11.33
CA HIS A 156 10.57 -4.23 11.27
C HIS A 156 10.65 -5.75 11.18
N ARG A 157 11.11 -6.25 10.04
CA ARG A 157 11.33 -7.66 9.76
C ARG A 157 12.81 -7.93 9.61
N ALA A 158 13.33 -8.87 10.38
CA ALA A 158 14.69 -9.36 10.20
C ALA A 158 14.80 -10.18 8.90
N SER A 159 15.97 -10.20 8.29
CA SER A 159 16.26 -11.12 7.19
C SER A 159 16.23 -12.57 7.67
N TYR A 160 15.82 -13.48 6.79
CA TYR A 160 15.79 -14.90 7.05
C TYR A 160 16.49 -15.66 5.93
N ASP A 161 17.47 -16.44 6.33
CA ASP A 161 18.20 -17.43 5.55
C ASP A 161 17.66 -18.80 6.01
N HIS A 162 17.03 -19.54 5.12
CA HIS A 162 16.28 -20.76 5.43
C HIS A 162 17.19 -21.97 5.47
N ASP A 163 18.11 -22.08 4.53
CA ASP A 163 18.96 -23.25 4.33
C ASP A 163 20.38 -23.07 4.87
N GLY A 164 20.73 -21.87 5.34
CA GLY A 164 22.00 -21.56 5.99
C GLY A 164 23.16 -21.37 5.01
N ASP A 165 22.86 -21.07 3.76
CA ASP A 165 23.89 -20.86 2.71
C ASP A 165 24.49 -19.45 2.73
N GLY A 166 23.98 -18.56 3.61
CA GLY A 166 24.42 -17.18 3.77
C GLY A 166 23.67 -16.19 2.90
N TYR A 167 22.69 -16.63 2.11
CA TYR A 167 21.80 -15.78 1.31
C TYR A 167 20.41 -15.74 1.93
N SER A 168 19.73 -14.61 1.80
CA SER A 168 18.40 -14.47 2.39
C SER A 168 17.31 -14.88 1.40
N GLU A 169 16.45 -15.86 1.76
CA GLU A 169 15.19 -16.12 1.05
C GLU A 169 14.13 -15.08 1.38
N LEU A 170 14.28 -14.43 2.54
CA LEU A 170 13.41 -13.31 2.90
C LEU A 170 14.25 -12.13 3.36
N GLY A 171 14.21 -11.05 2.61
CA GLY A 171 15.00 -9.85 2.90
C GLY A 171 14.54 -9.10 4.15
N LYS A 172 15.47 -8.32 4.71
CA LYS A 172 15.19 -7.33 5.76
C LYS A 172 14.19 -6.29 5.25
N LEU A 173 13.24 -5.89 6.11
CA LEU A 173 12.26 -4.84 5.84
C LEU A 173 12.15 -3.89 7.03
N GLU A 174 12.23 -2.60 6.76
CA GLU A 174 11.87 -1.53 7.70
C GLU A 174 10.87 -0.61 7.01
N ALA A 175 9.67 -0.49 7.56
CA ALA A 175 8.64 0.36 6.99
C ALA A 175 8.02 1.26 8.06
N LYS A 176 7.77 2.51 7.71
CA LYS A 176 7.07 3.49 8.54
C LYS A 176 6.05 4.20 7.68
N THR A 177 4.81 4.19 8.13
CA THR A 177 3.71 4.89 7.47
C THR A 177 3.02 5.80 8.47
N LEU A 178 2.71 7.00 8.04
CA LEU A 178 1.87 7.93 8.77
C LEU A 178 0.94 8.62 7.78
N GLY A 179 -0.32 8.78 8.17
CA GLY A 179 -1.26 9.48 7.32
C GLY A 179 -2.53 9.87 8.05
N PHE A 180 -3.34 10.66 7.35
CA PHE A 180 -4.66 11.03 7.82
C PHE A 180 -5.63 11.24 6.68
N ARG A 181 -6.91 11.14 7.01
CA ARG A 181 -8.04 11.51 6.17
C ARG A 181 -9.02 12.33 7.00
N SER A 182 -9.41 13.49 6.50
CA SER A 182 -10.35 14.38 7.17
C SER A 182 -11.49 14.76 6.24
N TYR A 183 -12.63 15.07 6.81
CA TYR A 183 -13.74 15.64 6.08
C TYR A 183 -14.33 16.85 6.79
N LEU A 184 -14.93 17.73 5.99
CA LEU A 184 -15.74 18.85 6.43
C LEU A 184 -17.00 18.91 5.57
N LYS A 185 -18.17 18.78 6.18
CA LYS A 185 -19.46 19.05 5.52
C LYS A 185 -19.68 20.56 5.51
N THR A 186 -19.55 21.16 4.35
CA THR A 186 -19.73 22.61 4.16
C THR A 186 -21.21 22.98 4.08
N SER A 187 -22.07 22.00 3.81
CA SER A 187 -23.52 22.06 3.89
C SER A 187 -24.13 20.68 4.05
N ASN A 188 -25.46 20.55 4.13
CA ASN A 188 -26.14 19.26 4.12
C ASN A 188 -25.95 18.48 2.81
N TYR A 189 -25.55 19.16 1.74
CA TYR A 189 -25.40 18.59 0.40
C TYR A 189 -23.97 18.61 -0.12
N SER A 190 -23.02 19.10 0.67
CA SER A 190 -21.64 19.22 0.22
C SER A 190 -20.62 18.76 1.28
N LYS A 191 -19.58 18.08 0.82
CA LYS A 191 -18.49 17.55 1.64
C LYS A 191 -17.15 17.81 0.98
N LEU A 192 -16.22 18.36 1.74
CA LEU A 192 -14.81 18.46 1.40
C LEU A 192 -14.07 17.35 2.12
N THR A 193 -13.20 16.63 1.41
CA THR A 193 -12.34 15.58 1.98
C THR A 193 -10.90 15.92 1.65
N PHE A 194 -10.04 15.84 2.64
CA PHE A 194 -8.59 16.01 2.50
C PHE A 194 -7.87 14.80 3.06
N GLU A 195 -6.85 14.32 2.35
CA GLU A 195 -6.05 13.17 2.74
C GLU A 195 -4.57 13.40 2.48
N TYR A 196 -3.74 12.80 3.31
CA TYR A 196 -2.29 12.79 3.17
C TYR A 196 -1.71 11.52 3.77
N HIS A 197 -0.67 10.99 3.14
CA HIS A 197 0.15 9.92 3.69
C HIS A 197 1.62 10.09 3.33
N ASN A 198 2.46 9.63 4.24
CA ASN A 198 3.89 9.45 4.05
C ASN A 198 4.22 7.99 4.31
N ILE A 199 5.01 7.39 3.41
CA ILE A 199 5.52 6.03 3.52
C ILE A 199 7.03 6.09 3.34
N SER A 200 7.77 5.53 4.28
CA SER A 200 9.20 5.30 4.19
C SER A 200 9.46 3.82 4.33
N GLU A 201 10.12 3.21 3.35
CA GLU A 201 10.37 1.78 3.33
C GLU A 201 11.79 1.48 2.87
N PHE A 202 12.51 0.72 3.68
CA PHE A 202 13.81 0.16 3.34
C PHE A 202 13.69 -1.37 3.24
N ARG A 203 14.22 -1.94 2.15
CA ARG A 203 14.32 -3.39 1.93
C ARG A 203 15.72 -3.75 1.54
N ARG A 204 16.19 -4.89 2.02
CA ARG A 204 17.48 -5.44 1.61
C ARG A 204 17.48 -6.95 1.71
N GLY A 205 17.88 -7.60 0.61
CA GLY A 205 18.15 -9.04 0.52
C GLY A 205 19.44 -9.34 -0.20
N GLY A 206 19.87 -10.59 -0.16
CA GLY A 206 21.14 -11.07 -0.67
C GLY A 206 22.00 -11.62 0.45
N ASN A 207 23.30 -11.45 0.35
CA ASN A 207 24.27 -11.91 1.37
C ASN A 207 25.02 -10.75 2.01
N LEU A 208 25.79 -11.03 3.08
CA LEU A 208 26.67 -10.08 3.77
C LEU A 208 25.95 -8.76 4.11
N LEU A 209 24.75 -8.86 4.70
CA LEU A 209 23.83 -7.74 4.88
C LEU A 209 24.36 -6.59 5.76
N ASP A 210 25.46 -6.82 6.49
CA ASP A 210 26.13 -5.81 7.31
C ASP A 210 27.14 -4.95 6.53
N LEU A 211 27.49 -5.37 5.30
CA LEU A 211 28.42 -4.62 4.43
C LEU A 211 27.67 -3.67 3.50
N PRO A 212 28.34 -2.63 2.96
CA PRO A 212 27.77 -1.82 1.87
C PRO A 212 27.31 -2.70 0.68
N PRO A 213 26.24 -2.36 -0.03
CA PRO A 213 25.72 -3.20 -1.12
C PRO A 213 26.74 -3.61 -2.18
N HIS A 214 27.62 -2.67 -2.56
CA HIS A 214 28.66 -2.91 -3.58
C HIS A 214 29.88 -3.71 -3.08
N GLU A 215 29.90 -4.14 -1.82
CA GLU A 215 30.93 -5.00 -1.25
C GLU A 215 30.44 -6.45 -1.07
N THR A 216 29.20 -6.72 -1.45
CA THR A 216 28.56 -8.05 -1.33
C THR A 216 28.61 -8.82 -2.64
N ASP A 217 28.44 -10.13 -2.58
CA ASP A 217 28.42 -10.96 -3.77
C ASP A 217 27.15 -10.77 -4.58
N ILE A 218 26.00 -10.62 -3.89
CA ILE A 218 24.73 -10.23 -4.49
C ILE A 218 23.91 -9.44 -3.47
N THR A 219 23.37 -8.31 -3.89
CA THR A 219 22.43 -7.51 -3.07
C THR A 219 21.35 -6.88 -3.94
N GLU A 220 20.15 -6.95 -3.44
CA GLU A 220 19.04 -6.12 -3.87
C GLU A 220 18.58 -5.25 -2.70
N GLN A 221 18.69 -3.95 -2.87
CA GLN A 221 18.33 -2.97 -1.86
C GLN A 221 17.45 -1.88 -2.47
N THR A 222 16.41 -1.50 -1.75
CA THR A 222 15.58 -0.35 -2.11
C THR A 222 15.27 0.50 -0.89
N ASP A 223 15.33 1.80 -1.06
CA ASP A 223 14.83 2.81 -0.13
C ASP A 223 13.78 3.65 -0.84
N HIS A 224 12.54 3.57 -0.37
CA HIS A 224 11.41 4.31 -0.91
C HIS A 224 10.95 5.38 0.06
N GLN A 225 10.70 6.57 -0.46
CA GLN A 225 10.04 7.65 0.24
C GLN A 225 8.87 8.14 -0.61
N ILE A 226 7.66 7.94 -0.12
CA ILE A 226 6.42 8.27 -0.82
C ILE A 226 5.65 9.28 0.01
N ASN A 227 5.29 10.39 -0.63
CA ASN A 227 4.39 11.40 -0.09
C ASN A 227 3.22 11.53 -1.04
N GLY A 228 2.03 11.28 -0.55
CA GLY A 228 0.82 11.36 -1.36
C GLY A 228 -0.31 12.05 -0.63
N GLY A 229 -1.23 12.61 -1.39
CA GLY A 229 -2.40 13.23 -0.81
C GLY A 229 -3.40 13.69 -1.86
N GLY A 230 -4.54 14.16 -1.40
CA GLY A 230 -5.60 14.59 -2.29
C GLY A 230 -6.65 15.45 -1.62
N LEU A 231 -7.35 16.18 -2.46
CA LEU A 231 -8.50 16.99 -2.10
C LEU A 231 -9.68 16.57 -2.96
N LYS A 232 -10.83 16.39 -2.33
CA LYS A 232 -12.07 16.00 -3.01
C LYS A 232 -13.22 16.86 -2.52
N PHE A 233 -14.02 17.36 -3.45
CA PHE A 233 -15.26 18.06 -3.18
C PHE A 233 -16.42 17.31 -3.78
N ASP A 234 -17.40 16.93 -2.95
CA ASP A 234 -18.66 16.32 -3.34
C ASP A 234 -19.79 17.32 -3.14
N LEU A 235 -20.63 17.48 -4.15
CA LEU A 235 -21.84 18.29 -4.11
C LEU A 235 -23.03 17.49 -4.65
N PHE A 236 -24.11 17.46 -3.89
CA PHE A 236 -25.37 16.82 -4.27
C PHE A 236 -26.44 17.90 -4.50
N SER A 237 -27.32 17.69 -5.48
CA SER A 237 -28.54 18.50 -5.59
C SER A 237 -29.46 18.21 -4.39
N ARG A 238 -30.38 19.14 -4.09
CA ARG A 238 -31.32 19.00 -2.95
C ARG A 238 -32.21 17.77 -3.04
N ASP A 239 -32.49 17.30 -4.23
CA ASP A 239 -33.29 16.09 -4.53
C ASP A 239 -32.45 14.85 -4.66
N TYR A 240 -31.11 14.94 -4.49
CA TYR A 240 -30.12 13.85 -4.65
C TYR A 240 -30.09 13.17 -6.02
N HIS A 241 -30.73 13.73 -7.05
CA HIS A 241 -30.68 13.20 -8.41
C HIS A 241 -29.38 13.51 -9.14
N HIS A 242 -28.71 14.61 -8.77
CA HIS A 242 -27.46 15.02 -9.39
C HIS A 242 -26.34 15.06 -8.38
N ARG A 243 -25.16 14.62 -8.82
CA ARG A 243 -23.92 14.65 -8.04
C ARG A 243 -22.82 15.25 -8.88
N LEU A 244 -22.14 16.27 -8.33
CA LEU A 244 -20.87 16.76 -8.82
C LEU A 244 -19.77 16.26 -7.89
N ASN A 245 -18.70 15.68 -8.48
CA ASN A 245 -17.53 15.26 -7.78
C ASN A 245 -16.32 15.90 -8.47
N VAL A 246 -15.54 16.65 -7.72
CA VAL A 246 -14.28 17.25 -8.20
C VAL A 246 -13.17 16.79 -7.25
N TYR A 247 -12.08 16.31 -7.79
CA TYR A 247 -10.94 15.89 -6.99
C TYR A 247 -9.62 16.26 -7.68
N THR A 248 -8.59 16.37 -6.87
CA THR A 248 -7.19 16.43 -7.28
C THR A 248 -6.35 15.60 -6.32
N SER A 249 -5.33 14.98 -6.83
CA SER A 249 -4.35 14.25 -6.02
C SER A 249 -2.95 14.41 -6.58
N ALA A 250 -1.96 14.31 -5.69
CA ALA A 250 -0.56 14.33 -6.05
C ALA A 250 0.19 13.28 -5.25
N GLN A 251 1.18 12.66 -5.89
CA GLN A 251 2.10 11.75 -5.25
C GLN A 251 3.52 12.04 -5.71
N HIS A 252 4.44 12.11 -4.77
CA HIS A 252 5.86 12.22 -5.00
C HIS A 252 6.55 10.98 -4.44
N THR A 253 7.29 10.26 -5.29
CA THR A 253 8.02 9.05 -4.93
C THR A 253 9.50 9.25 -5.23
N LYS A 254 10.34 8.99 -4.24
CA LYS A 254 11.78 8.83 -4.41
C LYS A 254 12.14 7.38 -4.14
N ARG A 255 12.97 6.81 -5.01
CA ARG A 255 13.56 5.49 -4.82
C ARG A 255 15.06 5.57 -5.02
N GLN A 256 15.81 5.14 -4.02
CA GLN A 256 17.20 4.76 -4.16
C GLN A 256 17.27 3.24 -4.19
N SER A 257 18.07 2.68 -5.08
CA SER A 257 18.17 1.24 -5.25
C SER A 257 19.59 0.80 -5.52
N TYR A 258 19.86 -0.43 -5.19
CA TYR A 258 21.01 -1.18 -5.64
C TYR A 258 20.54 -2.55 -6.10
N TYR A 259 20.87 -2.92 -7.33
CA TYR A 259 20.60 -4.24 -7.89
C TYR A 259 21.88 -4.74 -8.52
N GLY A 260 22.69 -5.45 -7.75
CA GLY A 260 24.01 -5.81 -8.21
C GLY A 260 24.50 -7.17 -7.70
N ALA A 261 25.40 -7.74 -8.47
CA ALA A 261 26.16 -8.93 -8.13
C ALA A 261 27.64 -8.74 -8.46
N GLY A 262 28.52 -9.48 -7.80
CA GLY A 262 29.95 -9.46 -8.09
C GLY A 262 30.65 -8.16 -7.67
N LYS A 263 30.13 -7.49 -6.62
CA LYS A 263 30.73 -6.26 -6.04
C LYS A 263 30.78 -5.07 -7.01
N ASP A 264 29.70 -4.87 -7.76
CA ASP A 264 29.62 -3.79 -8.75
C ASP A 264 29.32 -2.42 -8.10
N PRO A 265 30.26 -1.45 -8.11
CA PRO A 265 30.02 -0.12 -7.56
C PRO A 265 29.09 0.76 -8.43
N ASN A 266 28.72 0.32 -9.64
CA ASN A 266 27.90 1.07 -10.58
C ASN A 266 26.42 0.65 -10.57
N ALA A 267 26.05 -0.37 -9.78
CA ALA A 267 24.69 -0.89 -9.74
C ALA A 267 23.70 -0.07 -8.90
N TYR A 268 24.07 1.16 -8.51
CA TYR A 268 23.19 2.10 -7.82
C TYR A 268 22.24 2.79 -8.77
N GLY A 269 20.98 2.90 -8.36
CA GLY A 269 19.94 3.63 -9.08
C GLY A 269 19.27 4.69 -8.18
N ASN A 270 18.88 5.79 -8.80
CA ASN A 270 18.07 6.81 -8.16
C ASN A 270 16.97 7.25 -9.12
N THR A 271 15.74 7.13 -8.67
CA THR A 271 14.56 7.47 -9.48
C THR A 271 13.62 8.35 -8.66
N THR A 272 13.14 9.41 -9.30
CA THR A 272 12.11 10.29 -8.72
C THR A 272 10.94 10.34 -9.68
N ASP A 273 9.74 10.17 -9.17
CA ASP A 273 8.50 10.23 -9.92
C ASP A 273 7.50 11.14 -9.23
N MET A 274 6.72 11.87 -10.03
CA MET A 274 5.68 12.76 -9.54
C MET A 274 4.43 12.57 -10.40
N THR A 275 3.34 12.18 -9.76
CA THR A 275 2.05 11.96 -10.39
C THR A 275 1.04 12.99 -9.90
N PHE A 276 0.30 13.60 -10.83
CA PHE A 276 -0.82 14.51 -10.57
C PHE A 276 -2.06 14.02 -11.30
N ILE A 277 -3.21 14.13 -10.64
CA ILE A 277 -4.54 13.83 -11.19
C ILE A 277 -5.49 14.93 -10.80
#